data_71d21b19145c19164a7f6a34f044ad28
#
_entry.id   71d21b19145c19164a7f6a34f044ad28
#
_cell.length_a   1.000
_cell.length_b   1.000
_cell.length_c   1.000
_cell.angle_alpha   90.00
_cell.angle_beta   90.00
_cell.angle_gamma   90.00
#
_symmetry.space_group_name_H-M   'P 1'
#
loop_
_entity.id
_entity.type
_entity.pdbx_description
1 polymer ?
#
loop_
_entity_poly.entity_id
_entity_poly.type
_entity_poly.pdbx_seq_one_letter_code
_entity_poly.pdbx_strand_id
1 'polypeptide(L)'
;MQSTTVERLPSGQSSAILPTENGTQLSRDEMKNLEQLLQVGTTILSQALDLLNNSLTSDDQLIIHSQYMPGSTIGKHLRHARDHFTLLLDCVSRPRPYALSYDVRSRNTPMETSREAARTAIEDTIAQLKQVVPGVSLDAPLTLHAVTPYSQTMQSTFGRELWFAGLHAVHHWSMIRVIAGEQGIQLDKSFGFAPSTLVHQGTEASLGKAKI
;
A
#
# COMPACT_ATOMS: atom_id res chain seq x y z
N MET A 1 -41.19 43.45 36.95
CA MET A 1 -40.18 43.61 35.90
C MET A 1 -39.03 42.64 36.22
N GLN A 2 -39.06 41.45 35.65
CA GLN A 2 -37.97 40.47 35.80
C GLN A 2 -37.19 40.41 34.48
N SER A 3 -35.91 40.71 34.55
CA SER A 3 -35.00 40.70 33.42
C SER A 3 -34.42 39.30 33.25
N THR A 4 -34.70 38.67 32.11
CA THR A 4 -34.18 37.34 31.78
C THR A 4 -32.87 37.52 31.00
N THR A 5 -31.76 37.13 31.59
CA THR A 5 -30.45 37.10 30.95
C THR A 5 -30.37 35.84 30.07
N VAL A 6 -30.14 36.01 28.78
CA VAL A 6 -29.92 34.92 27.84
C VAL A 6 -28.43 34.63 27.79
N GLU A 7 -28.00 33.46 28.31
CA GLU A 7 -26.66 32.95 28.14
C GLU A 7 -26.42 32.45 26.70
N ARG A 8 -25.36 32.93 26.07
CA ARG A 8 -24.89 32.49 24.75
C ARG A 8 -24.00 31.26 24.92
N LEU A 9 -24.45 30.15 24.34
CA LEU A 9 -23.63 28.92 24.20
C LEU A 9 -22.47 29.13 23.21
N PRO A 10 -21.31 28.53 23.41
CA PRO A 10 -20.16 28.66 22.51
C PRO A 10 -20.40 27.90 21.20
N SER A 11 -20.01 28.53 20.10
CA SER A 11 -20.03 28.00 18.74
C SER A 11 -19.19 26.73 18.60
N GLY A 12 -19.86 25.58 18.39
CA GLY A 12 -19.23 24.31 18.10
C GLY A 12 -18.48 24.35 16.78
N GLN A 13 -17.26 23.92 16.80
CA GLN A 13 -16.44 23.65 15.60
C GLN A 13 -17.11 22.53 14.80
N SER A 14 -17.55 22.86 13.57
CA SER A 14 -18.05 21.91 12.60
C SER A 14 -16.87 21.09 12.05
N SER A 15 -16.74 19.86 12.52
CA SER A 15 -15.83 18.86 11.94
C SER A 15 -16.46 18.35 10.65
N ALA A 16 -15.80 18.56 9.51
CA ALA A 16 -16.24 18.03 8.23
C ALA A 16 -16.20 16.49 8.25
N ILE A 17 -17.35 15.87 8.09
CA ILE A 17 -17.57 14.42 8.13
C ILE A 17 -17.76 13.97 6.70
N LEU A 18 -16.90 13.03 6.23
CA LEU A 18 -17.07 12.34 4.95
C LEU A 18 -18.04 11.17 5.14
N PRO A 19 -19.10 11.02 4.31
CA PRO A 19 -20.02 9.90 4.42
C PRO A 19 -19.41 8.62 3.86
N THR A 20 -19.51 7.52 4.63
CA THR A 20 -19.29 6.17 4.15
C THR A 20 -20.57 5.60 3.53
N GLU A 21 -20.47 4.65 2.59
CA GLU A 21 -21.59 4.07 1.84
C GLU A 21 -22.72 3.43 2.69
N ASN A 22 -22.55 3.28 4.00
CA ASN A 22 -23.53 2.70 4.93
C ASN A 22 -23.97 3.65 6.05
N GLY A 23 -23.69 4.94 5.96
CA GLY A 23 -24.13 5.89 7.00
C GLY A 23 -23.50 5.71 8.39
N THR A 24 -22.56 4.75 8.56
CA THR A 24 -21.85 4.55 9.82
C THR A 24 -20.63 5.47 9.81
N GLN A 25 -20.67 6.46 10.68
CA GLN A 25 -19.55 7.38 10.89
C GLN A 25 -18.39 6.64 11.54
N LEU A 26 -17.19 6.68 10.91
CA LEU A 26 -15.98 6.12 11.49
C LEU A 26 -15.64 6.84 12.80
N SER A 27 -15.23 6.10 13.81
CA SER A 27 -14.71 6.68 15.04
C SER A 27 -13.40 7.44 14.78
N ARG A 28 -13.04 8.35 15.68
CA ARG A 28 -11.77 9.09 15.58
C ARG A 28 -10.55 8.16 15.54
N ASP A 29 -10.58 7.06 16.31
CA ASP A 29 -9.49 6.09 16.37
C ASP A 29 -9.42 5.26 15.08
N GLU A 30 -10.55 4.87 14.50
CA GLU A 30 -10.58 4.20 13.20
C GLU A 30 -10.02 5.09 12.09
N MET A 31 -10.40 6.36 12.04
CA MET A 31 -9.87 7.32 11.07
C MET A 31 -8.35 7.48 11.21
N LYS A 32 -7.84 7.58 12.45
CA LYS A 32 -6.40 7.66 12.73
C LYS A 32 -5.66 6.41 12.28
N ASN A 33 -6.17 5.23 12.57
CA ASN A 33 -5.56 3.95 12.17
C ASN A 33 -5.55 3.80 10.65
N LEU A 34 -6.62 4.20 10.00
CA LEU A 34 -6.76 4.19 8.54
C LEU A 34 -5.76 5.13 7.87
N GLU A 35 -5.61 6.36 8.39
CA GLU A 35 -4.62 7.31 7.92
C GLU A 35 -3.18 6.78 8.08
N GLN A 36 -2.88 6.13 9.19
CA GLN A 36 -1.58 5.52 9.45
C GLN A 36 -1.28 4.38 8.47
N LEU A 37 -2.23 3.48 8.20
CA LEU A 37 -2.06 2.41 7.22
C LEU A 37 -1.93 2.95 5.79
N LEU A 38 -2.70 3.97 5.43
CA LEU A 38 -2.58 4.67 4.16
C LEU A 38 -1.18 5.30 4.01
N GLN A 39 -0.68 5.95 5.05
CA GLN A 39 0.65 6.54 5.06
C GLN A 39 1.73 5.45 4.87
N VAL A 40 1.62 4.32 5.55
CA VAL A 40 2.56 3.19 5.39
C VAL A 40 2.54 2.67 3.96
N GLY A 41 1.37 2.34 3.41
CA GLY A 41 1.23 1.86 2.03
C GLY A 41 1.80 2.84 1.00
N THR A 42 1.49 4.13 1.15
CA THR A 42 2.01 5.20 0.29
C THR A 42 3.53 5.31 0.38
N THR A 43 4.11 5.27 1.58
CA THR A 43 5.55 5.34 1.78
C THR A 43 6.27 4.15 1.16
N ILE A 44 5.73 2.93 1.30
CA ILE A 44 6.28 1.72 0.69
C ILE A 44 6.30 1.84 -0.85
N LEU A 45 5.20 2.29 -1.46
CA LEU A 45 5.15 2.50 -2.91
C LEU A 45 6.06 3.65 -3.37
N SER A 46 6.24 4.69 -2.55
CA SER A 46 7.16 5.78 -2.85
C SER A 46 8.63 5.33 -2.88
N GLN A 47 9.01 4.28 -2.15
CA GLN A 47 10.34 3.68 -2.28
C GLN A 47 10.56 3.09 -3.69
N ALA A 48 9.52 2.54 -4.33
CA ALA A 48 9.62 2.09 -5.73
C ALA A 48 9.81 3.27 -6.71
N LEU A 49 9.16 4.41 -6.46
CA LEU A 49 9.37 5.62 -7.26
C LEU A 49 10.80 6.14 -7.10
N ASP A 50 11.34 6.12 -5.89
CA ASP A 50 12.73 6.52 -5.63
C ASP A 50 13.72 5.59 -6.36
N LEU A 51 13.51 4.28 -6.31
CA LEU A 51 14.26 3.30 -7.08
C LEU A 51 14.26 3.63 -8.59
N LEU A 52 13.07 3.84 -9.18
CA LEU A 52 12.88 4.10 -10.60
C LEU A 52 13.49 5.43 -11.05
N ASN A 53 13.42 6.46 -10.21
CA ASN A 53 13.86 7.81 -10.54
C ASN A 53 15.37 8.05 -10.26
N ASN A 54 15.88 7.48 -9.16
CA ASN A 54 17.18 7.87 -8.62
C ASN A 54 18.23 6.74 -8.67
N SER A 55 17.82 5.46 -8.72
CA SER A 55 18.74 4.33 -8.65
C SER A 55 18.92 3.63 -10.01
N LEU A 56 17.82 3.46 -10.77
CA LEU A 56 17.89 2.84 -12.09
C LEU A 56 18.22 3.90 -13.16
N THR A 57 19.16 3.57 -14.05
CA THR A 57 19.63 4.48 -15.11
C THR A 57 19.12 4.09 -16.51
N SER A 58 18.71 2.83 -16.71
CA SER A 58 18.18 2.33 -17.99
C SER A 58 17.03 1.33 -17.79
N ASP A 59 16.24 1.16 -18.84
CA ASP A 59 15.14 0.18 -18.86
C ASP A 59 15.67 -1.27 -18.82
N ASP A 60 16.86 -1.53 -19.36
CA ASP A 60 17.50 -2.84 -19.37
C ASP A 60 17.67 -3.40 -17.95
N GLN A 61 17.89 -2.54 -16.95
CA GLN A 61 18.03 -2.96 -15.56
C GLN A 61 16.76 -3.61 -14.98
N LEU A 62 15.58 -3.30 -15.56
CA LEU A 62 14.30 -3.93 -15.16
C LEU A 62 14.19 -5.38 -15.60
N ILE A 63 14.86 -5.77 -16.70
CA ILE A 63 14.68 -7.07 -17.37
C ILE A 63 15.84 -8.05 -17.12
N ILE A 64 16.94 -7.61 -16.52
CA ILE A 64 18.06 -8.49 -16.17
C ILE A 64 17.58 -9.55 -15.19
N HIS A 65 17.78 -10.81 -15.54
CA HIS A 65 17.46 -11.95 -14.70
C HIS A 65 18.44 -12.10 -13.55
N SER A 66 17.90 -12.33 -12.35
CA SER A 66 18.69 -12.66 -11.17
C SER A 66 19.44 -13.98 -11.35
N GLN A 67 20.67 -14.03 -10.87
CA GLN A 67 21.48 -15.25 -10.83
C GLN A 67 21.02 -16.20 -9.70
N TYR A 68 20.52 -15.64 -8.61
CA TYR A 68 20.11 -16.40 -7.41
C TYR A 68 18.61 -16.73 -7.38
N MET A 69 17.79 -16.01 -8.15
CA MET A 69 16.34 -16.21 -8.21
C MET A 69 15.90 -16.43 -9.69
N PRO A 70 15.97 -17.69 -10.18
CA PRO A 70 15.68 -17.99 -11.59
C PRO A 70 14.35 -17.43 -12.06
N GLY A 71 14.38 -16.71 -13.19
CA GLY A 71 13.18 -16.10 -13.78
C GLY A 71 12.72 -14.80 -13.16
N SER A 72 13.37 -14.33 -12.07
CA SER A 72 13.06 -13.07 -11.40
C SER A 72 13.80 -11.89 -12.02
N THR A 73 13.12 -10.73 -12.08
CA THR A 73 13.68 -9.44 -12.52
C THR A 73 13.13 -8.31 -11.65
N ILE A 74 13.78 -7.15 -11.64
CA ILE A 74 13.27 -5.97 -10.90
C ILE A 74 11.86 -5.62 -11.36
N GLY A 75 11.62 -5.55 -12.69
CA GLY A 75 10.31 -5.20 -13.25
C GLY A 75 9.20 -6.18 -12.84
N LYS A 76 9.47 -7.48 -12.83
CA LYS A 76 8.50 -8.49 -12.38
C LYS A 76 8.13 -8.34 -10.91
N HIS A 77 9.11 -8.02 -10.04
CA HIS A 77 8.85 -7.79 -8.63
C HIS A 77 8.06 -6.50 -8.38
N LEU A 78 8.38 -5.40 -9.09
CA LEU A 78 7.62 -4.15 -9.04
C LEU A 78 6.14 -4.39 -9.41
N ARG A 79 5.89 -5.05 -10.56
CA ARG A 79 4.54 -5.36 -11.01
C ARG A 79 3.80 -6.22 -9.98
N HIS A 80 4.44 -7.28 -9.47
CA HIS A 80 3.77 -8.21 -8.57
C HIS A 80 3.40 -7.56 -7.23
N ALA A 81 4.28 -6.76 -6.66
CA ALA A 81 3.98 -6.01 -5.45
C ALA A 81 2.83 -5.00 -5.66
N ARG A 82 2.85 -4.26 -6.78
CA ARG A 82 1.78 -3.34 -7.14
C ARG A 82 0.43 -4.06 -7.32
N ASP A 83 0.42 -5.23 -7.96
CA ASP A 83 -0.81 -5.99 -8.23
C ASP A 83 -1.60 -6.28 -6.94
N HIS A 84 -0.93 -6.52 -5.81
CA HIS A 84 -1.61 -6.75 -4.54
C HIS A 84 -2.40 -5.52 -4.08
N PHE A 85 -1.86 -4.33 -4.24
CA PHE A 85 -2.59 -3.10 -3.94
C PHE A 85 -3.75 -2.89 -4.90
N THR A 86 -3.53 -3.00 -6.22
CA THR A 86 -4.58 -2.75 -7.21
C THR A 86 -5.73 -3.74 -7.10
N LEU A 87 -5.45 -5.03 -6.92
CA LEU A 87 -6.49 -6.04 -6.74
C LEU A 87 -7.35 -5.79 -5.49
N LEU A 88 -6.72 -5.37 -4.38
CA LEU A 88 -7.44 -4.99 -3.17
C LEU A 88 -8.31 -3.74 -3.39
N LEU A 89 -7.75 -2.69 -3.99
CA LEU A 89 -8.47 -1.44 -4.25
C LEU A 89 -9.63 -1.64 -5.22
N ASP A 90 -9.42 -2.42 -6.30
CA ASP A 90 -10.47 -2.78 -7.24
C ASP A 90 -11.58 -3.62 -6.59
N CYS A 91 -11.21 -4.52 -5.65
CA CYS A 91 -12.17 -5.30 -4.89
C CYS A 91 -13.11 -4.40 -4.09
N VAL A 92 -12.57 -3.46 -3.31
CA VAL A 92 -13.37 -2.60 -2.42
C VAL A 92 -14.05 -1.42 -3.13
N SER A 93 -13.69 -1.16 -4.39
CA SER A 93 -14.36 -0.18 -5.26
C SER A 93 -15.62 -0.74 -5.92
N ARG A 94 -15.90 -2.04 -5.74
CA ARG A 94 -17.12 -2.69 -6.26
C ARG A 94 -18.20 -2.75 -5.19
N PRO A 95 -19.48 -2.97 -5.58
CA PRO A 95 -20.53 -3.23 -4.61
C PRO A 95 -20.24 -4.47 -3.75
N ARG A 96 -20.67 -4.45 -2.50
CA ARG A 96 -20.59 -5.62 -1.60
C ARG A 96 -21.46 -6.78 -2.09
N PRO A 97 -21.13 -8.04 -1.77
CA PRO A 97 -20.04 -8.48 -0.90
C PRO A 97 -18.66 -8.43 -1.60
N TYR A 98 -17.62 -8.05 -0.84
CA TYR A 98 -16.26 -8.01 -1.37
C TYR A 98 -15.66 -9.41 -1.50
N ALA A 99 -15.15 -9.74 -2.69
CA ALA A 99 -14.45 -10.98 -2.98
C ALA A 99 -13.10 -10.67 -3.64
N LEU A 100 -12.03 -11.09 -2.98
CA LEU A 100 -10.64 -10.83 -3.36
C LEU A 100 -9.94 -12.12 -3.76
N SER A 101 -9.12 -12.07 -4.82
CA SER A 101 -8.14 -13.10 -5.14
C SER A 101 -6.85 -12.46 -5.63
N TYR A 102 -5.74 -12.81 -5.00
CA TYR A 102 -4.39 -12.39 -5.42
C TYR A 102 -3.80 -13.31 -6.50
N ASP A 103 -4.48 -14.39 -6.88
CA ASP A 103 -4.03 -15.33 -7.90
C ASP A 103 -4.34 -14.85 -9.33
N VAL A 104 -5.21 -13.84 -9.47
CA VAL A 104 -5.47 -13.16 -10.74
C VAL A 104 -4.27 -12.28 -11.08
N ARG A 105 -3.50 -12.64 -12.10
CA ARG A 105 -2.23 -11.97 -12.42
C ARG A 105 -2.24 -11.38 -13.83
N SER A 106 -1.91 -10.10 -13.93
CA SER A 106 -1.49 -9.48 -15.19
C SER A 106 0.02 -9.70 -15.37
N ARG A 107 0.43 -10.40 -16.43
CA ARG A 107 1.83 -10.66 -16.75
C ARG A 107 2.22 -9.96 -18.04
N ASN A 108 3.54 -9.74 -18.25
CA ASN A 108 4.08 -9.12 -19.45
C ASN A 108 3.50 -7.71 -19.68
N THR A 109 3.34 -6.94 -18.62
CA THR A 109 2.84 -5.57 -18.69
C THR A 109 3.98 -4.61 -19.01
N PRO A 110 3.70 -3.43 -19.61
CA PRO A 110 4.74 -2.44 -19.93
C PRO A 110 5.62 -2.04 -18.73
N MET A 111 5.07 -2.04 -17.50
CA MET A 111 5.84 -1.70 -16.29
C MET A 111 6.97 -2.70 -15.96
N GLU A 112 6.95 -3.90 -16.55
CA GLU A 112 8.02 -4.88 -16.35
C GLU A 112 9.28 -4.57 -17.16
N THR A 113 9.15 -3.71 -18.19
CA THR A 113 10.20 -3.45 -19.18
C THR A 113 10.51 -1.97 -19.43
N SER A 114 9.69 -1.05 -18.93
CA SER A 114 9.84 0.39 -19.06
C SER A 114 9.75 1.09 -17.72
N ARG A 115 10.78 1.85 -17.35
CA ARG A 115 10.84 2.65 -16.12
C ARG A 115 9.73 3.69 -16.08
N GLU A 116 9.44 4.32 -17.22
CA GLU A 116 8.37 5.32 -17.33
C GLU A 116 7.00 4.68 -17.08
N ALA A 117 6.72 3.53 -17.71
CA ALA A 117 5.47 2.81 -17.48
C ALA A 117 5.36 2.30 -16.03
N ALA A 118 6.46 1.85 -15.42
CA ALA A 118 6.49 1.43 -14.02
C ALA A 118 6.21 2.61 -13.09
N ARG A 119 6.84 3.77 -13.34
CA ARG A 119 6.63 5.00 -12.58
C ARG A 119 5.17 5.41 -12.62
N THR A 120 4.60 5.55 -13.82
CA THR A 120 3.19 5.92 -13.99
C THR A 120 2.26 4.94 -13.28
N ALA A 121 2.48 3.64 -13.42
CA ALA A 121 1.65 2.62 -12.77
C ALA A 121 1.70 2.69 -11.23
N ILE A 122 2.86 2.99 -10.64
CA ILE A 122 3.01 3.17 -9.19
C ILE A 122 2.35 4.48 -8.73
N GLU A 123 2.53 5.59 -9.48
CA GLU A 123 1.89 6.87 -9.19
C GLU A 123 0.36 6.76 -9.20
N ASP A 124 -0.20 6.09 -10.20
CA ASP A 124 -1.64 5.80 -10.31
C ASP A 124 -2.14 4.98 -9.10
N THR A 125 -1.36 3.99 -8.68
CA THR A 125 -1.72 3.16 -7.51
C THR A 125 -1.70 3.98 -6.21
N ILE A 126 -0.73 4.89 -6.04
CA ILE A 126 -0.70 5.81 -4.90
C ILE A 126 -1.90 6.77 -4.93
N ALA A 127 -2.26 7.27 -6.10
CA ALA A 127 -3.44 8.13 -6.26
C ALA A 127 -4.73 7.37 -5.91
N GLN A 128 -4.88 6.14 -6.38
CA GLN A 128 -6.02 5.27 -6.09
C GLN A 128 -6.09 4.94 -4.58
N LEU A 129 -4.97 4.64 -3.92
CA LEU A 129 -4.91 4.46 -2.46
C LEU A 129 -5.47 5.67 -1.72
N LYS A 130 -5.01 6.87 -2.07
CA LYS A 130 -5.45 8.11 -1.44
C LYS A 130 -6.93 8.41 -1.67
N GLN A 131 -7.47 7.98 -2.79
CA GLN A 131 -8.88 8.18 -3.14
C GLN A 131 -9.80 7.15 -2.45
N VAL A 132 -9.42 5.87 -2.45
CA VAL A 132 -10.30 4.76 -2.05
C VAL A 132 -10.24 4.50 -0.55
N VAL A 133 -9.02 4.44 0.03
CA VAL A 133 -8.83 4.02 1.43
C VAL A 133 -9.63 4.85 2.44
N PRO A 134 -9.72 6.19 2.35
CA PRO A 134 -10.48 6.97 3.33
C PRO A 134 -11.99 6.64 3.40
N GLY A 135 -12.55 6.05 2.35
CA GLY A 135 -13.98 5.70 2.25
C GLY A 135 -14.32 4.27 2.73
N VAL A 136 -13.34 3.47 3.16
CA VAL A 136 -13.56 2.05 3.51
C VAL A 136 -13.17 1.81 4.96
N SER A 137 -14.10 1.24 5.77
CA SER A 137 -13.76 0.83 7.14
C SER A 137 -12.70 -0.27 7.15
N LEU A 138 -11.74 -0.20 8.07
CA LEU A 138 -10.70 -1.23 8.23
C LEU A 138 -11.29 -2.60 8.56
N ASP A 139 -12.44 -2.63 9.24
CA ASP A 139 -13.16 -3.85 9.59
C ASP A 139 -14.14 -4.32 8.50
N ALA A 140 -14.17 -3.63 7.34
CA ALA A 140 -15.03 -4.04 6.23
C ALA A 140 -14.70 -5.49 5.84
N PRO A 141 -15.68 -6.42 5.97
CA PRO A 141 -15.44 -7.84 5.72
C PRO A 141 -15.24 -8.11 4.24
N LEU A 142 -14.31 -8.98 3.92
CA LEU A 142 -14.09 -9.52 2.58
C LEU A 142 -13.82 -11.03 2.62
N THR A 143 -14.18 -11.71 1.53
CA THR A 143 -13.88 -13.11 1.32
C THR A 143 -12.66 -13.23 0.42
N LEU A 144 -11.60 -13.87 0.93
CA LEU A 144 -10.38 -14.15 0.19
C LEU A 144 -10.45 -15.54 -0.44
N HIS A 145 -10.29 -15.60 -1.75
CA HIS A 145 -10.12 -16.84 -2.51
C HIS A 145 -8.64 -17.01 -2.86
N ALA A 146 -8.04 -18.11 -2.45
CA ALA A 146 -6.61 -18.40 -2.64
C ALA A 146 -6.39 -19.84 -3.13
N VAL A 147 -5.34 -20.05 -3.92
CA VAL A 147 -4.89 -21.38 -4.38
C VAL A 147 -3.55 -21.71 -3.71
N THR A 148 -3.50 -22.84 -2.91
CA THR A 148 -2.36 -23.14 -2.02
C THR A 148 -1.84 -24.58 -1.97
N PRO A 149 -1.74 -25.42 -2.93
CA PRO A 149 -2.32 -25.67 -4.24
C PRO A 149 -3.82 -26.04 -4.24
N TYR A 150 -4.41 -26.17 -3.07
CA TYR A 150 -5.85 -26.41 -2.92
C TYR A 150 -6.60 -25.08 -2.86
N SER A 151 -7.76 -24.99 -3.48
CA SER A 151 -8.63 -23.83 -3.35
C SER A 151 -9.06 -23.63 -1.89
N GLN A 152 -8.82 -22.45 -1.37
CA GLN A 152 -9.20 -22.03 -0.03
C GLN A 152 -10.12 -20.82 -0.10
N THR A 153 -11.08 -20.76 0.82
CA THR A 153 -11.92 -19.58 1.02
C THR A 153 -11.79 -19.14 2.48
N MET A 154 -11.31 -17.93 2.69
CA MET A 154 -11.00 -17.38 4.01
C MET A 154 -11.75 -16.09 4.23
N GLN A 155 -12.12 -15.80 5.48
CA GLN A 155 -12.66 -14.50 5.86
C GLN A 155 -11.52 -13.59 6.29
N SER A 156 -11.56 -12.34 5.81
CA SER A 156 -10.57 -11.31 6.13
C SER A 156 -11.26 -9.95 6.26
N THR A 157 -10.49 -8.91 6.52
CA THR A 157 -10.96 -7.53 6.54
C THR A 157 -10.09 -6.66 5.63
N PHE A 158 -10.65 -5.54 5.20
CA PHE A 158 -9.91 -4.57 4.37
C PHE A 158 -8.60 -4.11 5.04
N GLY A 159 -8.64 -3.78 6.33
CA GLY A 159 -7.44 -3.33 7.05
C GLY A 159 -6.34 -4.39 7.12
N ARG A 160 -6.73 -5.66 7.37
CA ARG A 160 -5.78 -6.77 7.37
C ARG A 160 -5.14 -6.97 5.99
N GLU A 161 -5.91 -6.87 4.90
CA GLU A 161 -5.40 -7.02 3.55
C GLU A 161 -4.56 -5.80 3.10
N LEU A 162 -4.91 -4.60 3.51
CA LEU A 162 -4.09 -3.40 3.26
C LEU A 162 -2.73 -3.49 3.94
N TRP A 163 -2.69 -3.92 5.20
CA TRP A 163 -1.45 -4.21 5.92
C TRP A 163 -0.63 -5.30 5.24
N PHE A 164 -1.29 -6.40 4.80
CA PHE A 164 -0.64 -7.50 4.09
C PHE A 164 -0.02 -7.05 2.77
N ALA A 165 -0.75 -6.28 1.94
CA ALA A 165 -0.22 -5.75 0.68
C ALA A 165 1.05 -4.91 0.90
N GLY A 166 1.07 -4.11 1.98
CA GLY A 166 2.27 -3.37 2.38
C GLY A 166 3.46 -4.26 2.72
N LEU A 167 3.27 -5.27 3.59
CA LEU A 167 4.34 -6.20 3.95
C LEU A 167 4.79 -7.07 2.78
N HIS A 168 3.86 -7.46 1.91
CA HIS A 168 4.17 -8.20 0.69
C HIS A 168 5.05 -7.38 -0.26
N ALA A 169 4.76 -6.10 -0.41
CA ALA A 169 5.62 -5.21 -1.19
C ALA A 169 7.02 -5.08 -0.58
N VAL A 170 7.15 -4.95 0.75
CA VAL A 170 8.47 -4.96 1.42
C VAL A 170 9.25 -6.25 1.14
N HIS A 171 8.56 -7.41 1.14
CA HIS A 171 9.19 -8.68 0.73
C HIS A 171 9.77 -8.59 -0.68
N HIS A 172 8.99 -8.05 -1.64
CA HIS A 172 9.47 -7.86 -3.01
C HIS A 172 10.57 -6.80 -3.13
N TRP A 173 10.55 -5.75 -2.31
CA TRP A 173 11.65 -4.78 -2.24
C TRP A 173 12.94 -5.43 -1.74
N SER A 174 12.85 -6.40 -0.82
CA SER A 174 14.02 -7.19 -0.39
C SER A 174 14.59 -8.03 -1.54
N MET A 175 13.75 -8.64 -2.39
CA MET A 175 14.17 -9.34 -3.60
C MET A 175 14.82 -8.39 -4.63
N ILE A 176 14.20 -7.22 -4.84
CA ILE A 176 14.76 -6.17 -5.71
C ILE A 176 16.13 -5.73 -5.20
N ARG A 177 16.33 -5.58 -3.88
CA ARG A 177 17.65 -5.26 -3.30
C ARG A 177 18.72 -6.27 -3.68
N VAL A 178 18.40 -7.58 -3.66
CA VAL A 178 19.33 -8.62 -4.10
C VAL A 178 19.68 -8.47 -5.58
N ILE A 179 18.66 -8.35 -6.45
CA ILE A 179 18.85 -8.21 -7.90
C ILE A 179 19.60 -6.91 -8.25
N ALA A 180 19.32 -5.82 -7.57
CA ALA A 180 20.05 -4.55 -7.73
C ALA A 180 21.53 -4.70 -7.33
N GLY A 181 21.80 -5.41 -6.22
CA GLY A 181 23.15 -5.73 -5.78
C GLY A 181 23.94 -6.56 -6.80
N GLU A 182 23.30 -7.55 -7.44
CA GLU A 182 23.88 -8.34 -8.54
C GLU A 182 24.28 -7.46 -9.73
N GLN A 183 23.55 -6.37 -9.95
CA GLN A 183 23.81 -5.39 -11.02
C GLN A 183 24.74 -4.24 -10.59
N GLY A 184 25.26 -4.25 -9.34
CA GLY A 184 26.08 -3.16 -8.80
C GLY A 184 25.32 -1.87 -8.48
N ILE A 185 23.99 -1.92 -8.46
CA ILE A 185 23.14 -0.76 -8.18
C ILE A 185 23.07 -0.51 -6.67
N GLN A 186 23.41 0.70 -6.25
CA GLN A 186 23.30 1.12 -4.86
C GLN A 186 21.89 1.60 -4.53
N LEU A 187 21.30 1.07 -3.46
CA LEU A 187 19.98 1.46 -2.97
C LEU A 187 20.08 2.11 -1.59
N ASP A 188 19.08 2.92 -1.24
CA ASP A 188 18.93 3.44 0.11
C ASP A 188 19.01 2.32 1.15
N LYS A 189 19.63 2.60 2.29
CA LYS A 189 19.88 1.59 3.34
C LYS A 189 18.60 0.99 3.91
N SER A 190 17.49 1.75 3.91
CA SER A 190 16.19 1.31 4.43
C SER A 190 15.32 0.58 3.40
N PHE A 191 15.68 0.62 2.10
CA PHE A 191 14.90 -0.03 1.04
C PHE A 191 14.78 -1.54 1.28
N GLY A 192 13.56 -2.08 1.26
CA GLY A 192 13.31 -3.52 1.45
C GLY A 192 13.42 -4.03 2.89
N PHE A 193 13.57 -3.15 3.88
CA PHE A 193 13.49 -3.54 5.29
C PHE A 193 12.06 -3.41 5.82
N ALA A 194 11.65 -4.38 6.65
CA ALA A 194 10.36 -4.32 7.32
C ALA A 194 10.30 -3.10 8.26
N PRO A 195 9.15 -2.40 8.35
CA PRO A 195 8.99 -1.27 9.27
C PRO A 195 9.36 -1.60 10.72
N SER A 196 8.99 -2.79 11.22
CA SER A 196 9.35 -3.26 12.55
C SER A 196 10.86 -3.39 12.76
N THR A 197 11.61 -3.80 11.74
CA THR A 197 13.07 -3.86 11.78
C THR A 197 13.67 -2.46 11.86
N LEU A 198 13.18 -1.53 11.05
CA LEU A 198 13.65 -0.14 11.05
C LEU A 198 13.36 0.57 12.38
N VAL A 199 12.17 0.33 12.96
CA VAL A 199 11.82 0.82 14.31
C VAL A 199 12.76 0.25 15.37
N HIS A 200 13.02 -1.06 15.35
CA HIS A 200 13.94 -1.71 16.29
C HIS A 200 15.37 -1.16 16.18
N GLN A 201 15.82 -0.84 14.98
CA GLN A 201 17.14 -0.26 14.72
C GLN A 201 17.24 1.23 15.08
N GLY A 202 16.13 1.89 15.42
CA GLY A 202 16.08 3.33 15.72
C GLY A 202 16.49 4.20 14.53
N THR A 203 16.15 3.79 13.31
CA THR A 203 16.56 4.50 12.09
C THR A 203 15.72 5.77 11.89
N GLU A 204 16.31 6.79 11.24
CA GLU A 204 15.60 8.01 10.81
C GLU A 204 14.76 7.79 9.53
N ALA A 205 14.75 6.58 8.95
CA ALA A 205 13.95 6.25 7.79
C ALA A 205 12.45 6.46 8.07
N SER A 206 11.69 6.91 7.08
CA SER A 206 10.26 7.25 7.23
C SER A 206 9.43 6.11 7.81
N LEU A 207 9.73 4.84 7.45
CA LEU A 207 9.07 3.66 8.00
C LEU A 207 9.64 3.22 9.35
N GLY A 208 10.77 3.78 9.81
CA GLY A 208 11.42 3.48 11.09
C GLY A 208 10.97 4.39 12.23
N LYS A 209 10.28 5.49 11.95
CA LYS A 209 9.80 6.44 12.96
C LYS A 209 8.52 5.91 13.58
N ALA A 210 8.64 5.24 14.72
CA ALA A 210 7.49 4.89 15.53
C ALA A 210 6.85 6.17 16.08
N LYS A 211 5.61 6.43 15.70
CA LYS A 211 4.78 7.45 16.35
C LYS A 211 3.93 6.74 17.42
N ILE A 212 4.60 6.37 18.52
CA ILE A 212 3.94 5.78 19.68
C ILE A 212 3.35 6.89 20.52
#